data_e9d41e83deae4fb465e032f9502705e6
#
_entry.id   e9d41e83deae4fb465e032f9502705e6
#
_cell.length_a   1.000
_cell.length_b   1.000
_cell.length_c   1.000
_cell.angle_alpha   90.00
_cell.angle_beta   90.00
_cell.angle_gamma   90.00
#
_symmetry.space_group_name_H-M   'P 1'
#
loop_
_entity.id
_entity.type
_entity.pdbx_description
1 polymer ?
#
loop_
_entity_poly.entity_id
_entity_poly.type
_entity_poly.pdbx_seq_one_letter_code
_entity_poly.pdbx_strand_id
1 'polypeptide(L)'
;MHITSDEEAWSDYVWWQFEDRKTLKRINALIKDIQRNGNEGIGKPEPLRYEFSGYWSRRIDSRHRLIYQISDDGKALWIISCRFHYGQ
;
A
#
# COMPACT_ATOMS: atom_id res chain seq x y z
N MET A 1 9.66 -8.67 -8.11
CA MET A 1 9.39 -7.22 -7.93
C MET A 1 10.12 -6.72 -6.69
N HIS A 2 10.93 -5.70 -6.85
CA HIS A 2 11.61 -5.05 -5.72
C HIS A 2 10.61 -4.20 -4.94
N ILE A 3 10.71 -4.25 -3.62
CA ILE A 3 9.86 -3.44 -2.75
C ILE A 3 10.69 -2.32 -2.16
N THR A 4 10.25 -1.10 -2.38
CA THR A 4 10.87 0.10 -1.82
C THR A 4 9.81 0.84 -1.02
N SER A 5 10.19 1.46 0.07
CA SER A 5 9.25 2.25 0.87
C SER A 5 9.86 3.61 1.21
N ASP A 6 9.00 4.62 1.27
CA ASP A 6 9.37 5.90 1.83
C ASP A 6 9.62 5.75 3.32
N GLU A 7 10.33 6.69 3.88
CA GLU A 7 10.58 6.74 5.32
C GLU A 7 9.28 6.69 6.12
N GLU A 8 8.28 7.44 5.68
CA GLU A 8 6.95 7.44 6.32
C GLU A 8 6.30 6.05 6.27
N ALA A 9 6.34 5.40 5.12
CA ALA A 9 5.76 4.08 4.95
C ALA A 9 6.46 3.05 5.83
N TRP A 10 7.76 3.12 5.92
CA TRP A 10 8.53 2.23 6.78
C TRP A 10 8.19 2.46 8.26
N SER A 11 8.07 3.72 8.67
CA SER A 11 7.66 4.07 10.01
C SER A 11 6.28 3.54 10.35
N ASP A 12 5.32 3.66 9.42
CA ASP A 12 3.98 3.11 9.56
C ASP A 12 4.01 1.60 9.74
N TYR A 13 4.79 0.92 8.93
CA TYR A 13 4.89 -0.53 8.95
C TYR A 13 5.44 -1.02 10.30
N VAL A 14 6.48 -0.36 10.81
CA VAL A 14 7.06 -0.65 12.12
C VAL A 14 6.03 -0.40 13.22
N TRP A 15 5.29 0.70 13.12
CA TRP A 15 4.23 1.03 14.08
C TRP A 15 3.20 -0.09 14.21
N TRP A 16 2.75 -0.66 13.08
CA TRP A 16 1.79 -1.77 13.08
C TRP A 16 2.34 -3.01 13.76
N GLN A 17 3.64 -3.26 13.69
CA GLN A 17 4.25 -4.41 14.35
C GLN A 17 4.03 -4.39 15.86
N PHE A 18 3.96 -3.21 16.45
CA PHE A 18 3.77 -3.05 17.89
C PHE A 18 2.31 -2.83 18.27
N GLU A 19 1.54 -2.19 17.40
CA GLU A 19 0.18 -1.78 17.75
C GLU A 19 -0.89 -2.81 17.40
N ASP A 20 -0.75 -3.48 16.25
CA ASP A 20 -1.80 -4.39 15.80
C ASP A 20 -1.26 -5.39 14.77
N ARG A 21 -0.89 -6.54 15.25
CA ARG A 21 -0.31 -7.59 14.40
C ARG A 21 -1.30 -8.16 13.40
N LYS A 22 -2.58 -8.13 13.70
CA LYS A 22 -3.63 -8.58 12.78
C LYS A 22 -3.68 -7.66 11.56
N THR A 23 -3.61 -6.36 11.78
CA THR A 23 -3.55 -5.39 10.71
C THR A 23 -2.26 -5.53 9.90
N LEU A 24 -1.15 -5.81 10.57
CA LEU A 24 0.12 -6.08 9.88
C LEU A 24 -0.01 -7.27 8.92
N LYS A 25 -0.67 -8.33 9.33
CA LYS A 25 -0.92 -9.48 8.46
C LYS A 25 -1.73 -9.09 7.23
N ARG A 26 -2.72 -8.24 7.41
CA ARG A 26 -3.54 -7.74 6.29
C ARG A 26 -2.68 -6.95 5.32
N ILE A 27 -1.82 -6.07 5.83
CA ILE A 27 -0.90 -5.28 4.99
C ILE A 27 0.02 -6.21 4.20
N ASN A 28 0.59 -7.21 4.86
CA ASN A 28 1.46 -8.19 4.18
C ASN A 28 0.72 -8.95 3.09
N ALA A 29 -0.53 -9.31 3.33
CA ALA A 29 -1.36 -9.99 2.33
C ALA A 29 -1.62 -9.10 1.12
N LEU A 30 -1.87 -7.81 1.35
CA LEU A 30 -2.06 -6.84 0.27
C LEU A 30 -0.79 -6.69 -0.57
N ILE A 31 0.37 -6.58 0.06
CA ILE A 31 1.64 -6.46 -0.65
C ILE A 31 1.90 -7.69 -1.51
N LYS A 32 1.66 -8.88 -0.97
CA LYS A 32 1.81 -10.13 -1.74
C LYS A 32 0.85 -10.18 -2.93
N ASP A 33 -0.36 -9.72 -2.73
CA ASP A 33 -1.35 -9.71 -3.80
C ASP A 33 -0.96 -8.73 -4.92
N ILE A 34 -0.42 -7.57 -4.57
CA ILE A 34 0.09 -6.61 -5.54
C ILE A 34 1.22 -7.24 -6.37
N GLN A 35 2.12 -7.96 -5.72
CA GLN A 35 3.23 -8.61 -6.40
C GLN A 35 2.75 -9.68 -7.39
N ARG A 36 1.63 -10.31 -7.14
CA ARG A 36 1.05 -11.34 -8.01
C ARG A 36 0.18 -10.76 -9.10
N ASN A 37 -0.65 -9.80 -8.76
CA ASN A 37 -1.78 -9.38 -9.60
C ASN A 37 -1.70 -7.92 -10.06
N GLY A 38 -0.67 -7.19 -9.67
CA GLY A 38 -0.54 -5.78 -10.05
C GLY A 38 -1.64 -4.93 -9.43
N ASN A 39 -2.34 -4.18 -10.27
CA ASN A 39 -3.39 -3.27 -9.81
C ASN A 39 -4.79 -3.91 -9.81
N GLU A 40 -4.84 -5.24 -9.74
CA GLU A 40 -6.08 -5.99 -9.60
C GLU A 40 -5.97 -6.88 -8.37
N GLY A 41 -7.09 -7.23 -7.76
CA GLY A 41 -7.09 -8.18 -6.66
C GLY A 41 -7.81 -7.68 -5.41
N ILE A 42 -7.34 -8.11 -4.25
CA ILE A 42 -8.02 -7.84 -2.98
C ILE A 42 -7.86 -6.39 -2.51
N GLY A 43 -8.75 -5.94 -1.63
CA GLY A 43 -8.64 -4.62 -1.04
C GLY A 43 -9.15 -3.48 -1.90
N LYS A 44 -9.94 -3.77 -2.92
CA LYS A 44 -10.53 -2.77 -3.82
C LYS A 44 -9.50 -1.79 -4.36
N PRO A 45 -8.55 -2.25 -5.21
CA PRO A 45 -7.56 -1.36 -5.79
C PRO A 45 -8.21 -0.21 -6.54
N GLU A 46 -7.79 1.01 -6.25
CA GLU A 46 -8.31 2.21 -6.89
C GLU A 46 -7.17 3.16 -7.24
N PRO A 47 -7.18 3.73 -8.47
CA PRO A 47 -6.23 4.78 -8.80
C PRO A 47 -6.59 6.08 -8.08
N LEU A 48 -5.59 6.78 -7.60
CA LEU A 48 -5.78 8.08 -6.98
C LEU A 48 -5.80 9.18 -8.03
N ARG A 49 -6.31 10.35 -7.66
CA ARG A 49 -6.52 11.45 -8.60
C ARG A 49 -5.76 12.71 -8.18
N TYR A 50 -5.74 13.69 -9.07
CA TYR A 50 -5.16 15.02 -8.86
C TYR A 50 -3.68 14.92 -8.51
N GLU A 51 -3.24 15.53 -7.42
CA GLU A 51 -1.84 15.50 -7.02
C GLU A 51 -1.29 14.12 -6.71
N PHE A 52 -2.18 13.14 -6.48
CA PHE A 52 -1.79 11.74 -6.26
C PHE A 52 -1.95 10.87 -7.50
N SER A 53 -2.15 11.47 -8.66
CA SER A 53 -2.26 10.72 -9.90
C SER A 53 -1.01 9.87 -10.13
N GLY A 54 -1.23 8.62 -10.54
CA GLY A 54 -0.14 7.65 -10.69
C GLY A 54 0.02 6.72 -9.51
N TYR A 55 -0.53 7.08 -8.36
CA TYR A 55 -0.56 6.20 -7.19
C TYR A 55 -1.88 5.45 -7.12
N TRP A 56 -1.86 4.36 -6.39
CA TRP A 56 -3.03 3.51 -6.16
C TRP A 56 -3.22 3.29 -4.67
N SER A 57 -4.44 2.94 -4.28
CA SER A 57 -4.75 2.58 -2.91
C SER A 57 -5.43 1.23 -2.84
N ARG A 58 -5.18 0.52 -1.75
CA ARG A 58 -5.93 -0.67 -1.37
C ARG A 58 -6.38 -0.53 0.07
N ARG A 59 -7.55 -1.04 0.37
CA ARG A 59 -8.11 -0.96 1.72
C ARG A 59 -7.43 -1.93 2.66
N ILE A 60 -6.86 -1.40 3.72
CA ILE A 60 -6.38 -2.21 4.85
C ILE A 60 -7.58 -2.54 5.74
N ASP A 61 -8.32 -1.51 6.12
CA ASP A 61 -9.57 -1.60 6.88
C ASP A 61 -10.46 -0.39 6.52
N SER A 62 -11.46 -0.09 7.35
CA SER A 62 -12.36 1.03 7.08
C SER A 62 -11.68 2.40 7.16
N ARG A 63 -10.55 2.50 7.86
CA ARG A 63 -9.85 3.77 8.11
C ARG A 63 -8.53 3.90 7.39
N HIS A 64 -7.86 2.79 7.13
CA HIS A 64 -6.49 2.81 6.66
C HIS A 64 -6.37 2.27 5.25
N ARG A 65 -5.44 2.85 4.51
CA ARG A 65 -5.16 2.47 3.12
C ARG A 65 -3.68 2.22 2.93
N LEU A 66 -3.38 1.26 2.08
CA LEU A 66 -2.05 1.05 1.55
C LEU A 66 -1.95 1.90 0.28
N ILE A 67 -1.07 2.89 0.28
CA ILE A 67 -0.83 3.74 -0.88
C ILE A 67 0.47 3.31 -1.53
N TYR A 68 0.42 3.06 -2.84
CA TYR A 68 1.56 2.47 -3.53
C TYR A 68 1.59 2.87 -5.00
N GLN A 69 2.70 2.58 -5.63
CA GLN A 69 2.88 2.75 -7.07
C GLN A 69 3.72 1.60 -7.60
N ILE A 70 3.32 1.07 -8.75
CA ILE A 70 4.12 0.07 -9.46
C ILE A 70 4.86 0.81 -10.57
N SER A 71 6.16 0.54 -10.73
CA SER A 71 6.94 1.14 -11.81
C SER A 71 6.41 0.73 -13.17
N ASP A 72 6.69 1.54 -14.20
CA ASP A 72 6.18 1.30 -15.55
C ASP A 72 6.61 -0.05 -16.11
N ASP A 73 7.81 -0.52 -15.74
CA ASP A 73 8.30 -1.82 -16.18
C ASP A 73 7.77 -2.99 -15.32
N GLY A 74 7.00 -2.70 -14.28
CA GLY A 74 6.44 -3.72 -13.39
C GLY A 74 7.44 -4.37 -12.46
N LYS A 75 8.66 -3.86 -12.37
CA LYS A 75 9.73 -4.50 -11.59
C LYS A 75 9.89 -3.96 -10.18
N ALA A 76 9.29 -2.83 -9.87
CA ALA A 76 9.38 -2.21 -8.56
C ALA A 76 8.01 -1.84 -8.01
N LEU A 77 7.86 -2.03 -6.73
CA LEU A 77 6.68 -1.63 -5.96
C LEU A 77 7.15 -0.62 -4.92
N TRP A 78 6.61 0.59 -4.98
CA TRP A 78 6.90 1.64 -4.03
C TRP A 78 5.74 1.80 -3.05
N ILE A 79 5.99 1.59 -1.77
CA ILE A 79 5.00 1.78 -0.71
C ILE A 79 5.16 3.22 -0.19
N ILE A 80 4.10 4.00 -0.32
CA ILE A 80 4.12 5.41 0.05
C ILE A 80 3.62 5.60 1.49
N SER A 81 2.57 4.88 1.86
CA SER A 81 2.10 4.86 3.22
C SER A 81 1.23 3.63 3.46
N CYS A 82 1.07 3.23 4.70
CA CYS A 82 0.19 2.13 5.05
C CYS A 82 -0.59 2.42 6.35
N ARG A 83 -0.87 3.70 6.58
CA ARG A 83 -1.63 4.15 7.72
C ARG A 83 -2.40 5.40 7.32
N PHE A 84 -3.66 5.54 7.77
CA PHE A 84 -4.57 6.58 7.33
C PHE A 84 -4.84 6.47 5.83
N HIS A 85 -5.40 7.49 5.21
CA HIS A 85 -5.51 7.52 3.77
C HIS A 85 -5.50 8.94 3.23
N TYR A 86 -4.94 9.07 2.03
CA TYR A 86 -4.82 10.34 1.35
C TYR A 86 -6.10 10.66 0.58
N GLY A 87 -6.30 11.94 0.28
CA GLY A 87 -7.40 12.38 -0.57
C GLY A 87 -8.71 12.56 0.14
N GLN A 88 -8.67 12.71 1.41
CA GLN A 88 -9.86 12.98 2.20
C GLN A 88 -10.06 14.43 2.46
#